data_d564f5cac3097b5022d645fd024bb123
#
_entry.id   d564f5cac3097b5022d645fd024bb123
#
_cell.length_a   1.000
_cell.length_b   1.000
_cell.length_c   1.000
_cell.angle_alpha   90.00
_cell.angle_beta   90.00
_cell.angle_gamma   90.00
#
_symmetry.space_group_name_H-M   'P 1'
#
loop_
_entity.id
_entity.type
_entity.pdbx_description
1 polymer ?
#
loop_
_entity_poly.entity_id
_entity_poly.type
_entity_poly.pdbx_seq_one_letter_code
_entity_poly.pdbx_strand_id
1 'polypeptide(L)'
;HYHKKDFHFMYVLEGAIDYFYKELNTNEIKYIKISQGETIFTPNLEIHATYFPVKTSLIVSSGFPRDQETYENDTVRVDFLNNANIEEFLKKYEIK
;
A
#
# COMPACT_ATOMS: atom_id res chain seq x y z
N HIS A 1 -3.88 -5.78 2.97
CA HIS A 1 -5.26 -5.45 3.36
C HIS A 1 -5.93 -4.60 2.29
N TYR A 2 -7.22 -4.38 2.44
CA TYR A 2 -7.95 -3.40 1.66
C TYR A 2 -8.99 -2.69 2.55
N HIS A 3 -9.50 -1.56 2.08
CA HIS A 3 -10.53 -0.79 2.75
C HIS A 3 -11.85 -0.93 2.01
N LYS A 4 -12.95 -1.10 2.74
CA LYS A 4 -14.27 -1.27 2.14
C LYS A 4 -14.79 0.04 1.53
N LYS A 5 -14.55 1.16 2.20
CA LYS A 5 -15.05 2.48 1.79
C LYS A 5 -13.96 3.53 1.70
N ASP A 6 -12.95 3.47 2.57
CA ASP A 6 -11.92 4.49 2.63
C ASP A 6 -11.01 4.43 1.41
N PHE A 7 -10.50 5.58 1.06
CA PHE A 7 -9.46 5.76 0.06
C PHE A 7 -8.44 6.73 0.62
N HIS A 8 -7.23 6.72 0.09
CA HIS A 8 -6.25 7.69 0.56
C HIS A 8 -5.20 8.02 -0.49
N PHE A 9 -4.54 9.15 -0.26
CA PHE A 9 -3.39 9.61 -0.99
C PHE A 9 -2.18 9.52 -0.08
N MET A 10 -1.05 9.09 -0.62
CA MET A 10 0.23 9.10 0.09
C MET A 10 1.22 9.92 -0.72
N TYR A 11 1.72 10.99 -0.11
CA TYR A 11 2.75 11.85 -0.72
C TYR A 11 4.08 11.57 -0.03
N VAL A 12 5.11 11.23 -0.81
CA VAL A 12 6.43 10.90 -0.27
C VAL A 12 7.26 12.17 -0.09
N LEU A 13 7.48 12.55 1.17
CA LEU A 13 8.33 13.70 1.50
C LEU A 13 9.81 13.34 1.37
N GLU A 14 10.18 12.13 1.79
CA GLU A 14 11.55 11.63 1.77
C GLU A 14 11.52 10.11 1.69
N GLY A 15 12.45 9.51 0.95
CA GLY A 15 12.54 8.06 0.84
C GLY A 15 11.81 7.52 -0.38
N ALA A 16 11.22 6.35 -0.23
CA ALA A 16 10.51 5.68 -1.32
C ALA A 16 9.56 4.61 -0.77
N ILE A 17 8.53 4.29 -1.56
CA ILE A 17 7.60 3.21 -1.27
C ILE A 17 7.65 2.21 -2.42
N ASP A 18 7.79 0.93 -2.11
CA ASP A 18 7.50 -0.15 -3.04
C ASP A 18 6.06 -0.58 -2.78
N TYR A 19 5.18 -0.29 -3.74
CA TYR A 19 3.74 -0.44 -3.60
C TYR A 19 3.26 -1.60 -4.46
N PHE A 20 2.66 -2.61 -3.81
CA PHE A 20 2.12 -3.80 -4.45
C PHE A 20 0.59 -3.76 -4.33
N TYR A 21 -0.10 -4.04 -5.42
CA TYR A 21 -1.55 -3.95 -5.41
C TYR A 21 -2.19 -4.91 -6.40
N LYS A 22 -3.45 -5.25 -6.12
CA LYS A 22 -4.29 -6.02 -7.05
C LYS A 22 -5.76 -5.73 -6.77
N GLU A 23 -6.58 -5.96 -7.78
CA GLU A 23 -8.04 -5.90 -7.63
C GLU A 23 -8.54 -7.16 -6.90
N LEU A 24 -9.68 -7.06 -6.20
CA LEU A 24 -10.23 -8.16 -5.41
C LEU A 24 -10.45 -9.44 -6.20
N ASN A 25 -10.86 -9.34 -7.46
CA ASN A 25 -11.25 -10.48 -8.28
C ASN A 25 -10.15 -10.98 -9.22
N THR A 26 -8.92 -10.54 -9.03
CA THR A 26 -7.80 -10.97 -9.87
C THR A 26 -6.68 -11.56 -9.05
N ASN A 27 -5.84 -12.36 -9.69
CA ASN A 27 -4.60 -12.85 -9.10
C ASN A 27 -3.38 -12.11 -9.64
N GLU A 28 -3.59 -11.11 -10.49
CA GLU A 28 -2.50 -10.33 -11.06
C GLU A 28 -2.03 -9.28 -10.07
N ILE A 29 -0.84 -9.47 -9.55
CA ILE A 29 -0.20 -8.52 -8.63
C ILE A 29 0.57 -7.51 -9.46
N LYS A 30 0.30 -6.23 -9.21
CA LYS A 30 0.98 -5.13 -9.87
C LYS A 30 1.93 -4.44 -8.88
N TYR A 31 2.92 -3.79 -9.41
CA TYR A 31 3.93 -3.10 -8.62
C TYR A 31 4.21 -1.72 -9.21
N ILE A 32 4.39 -0.74 -8.32
CA ILE A 32 4.89 0.58 -8.70
C ILE A 32 5.77 1.13 -7.58
N LYS A 33 6.86 1.78 -7.95
CA LYS A 33 7.72 2.49 -7.02
C LYS A 33 7.32 3.95 -6.96
N ILE A 34 7.12 4.46 -5.74
CA ILE A 34 6.77 5.85 -5.49
C ILE A 34 7.99 6.50 -4.86
N SER A 35 8.54 7.50 -5.54
CA SER A 35 9.76 8.19 -5.11
C SER A 35 9.45 9.53 -4.46
N GLN A 36 10.47 10.15 -3.89
CA GLN A 36 10.35 11.47 -3.27
C GLN A 36 9.66 12.46 -4.20
N GLY A 37 8.69 13.19 -3.68
CA GLY A 37 7.92 14.18 -4.43
C GLY A 37 6.75 13.62 -5.21
N GLU A 38 6.53 12.31 -5.16
CA GLU A 38 5.43 11.67 -5.86
C GLU A 38 4.29 11.31 -4.93
N THR A 39 3.09 11.19 -5.50
CA THR A 39 1.87 10.83 -4.77
C THR A 39 1.25 9.59 -5.39
N ILE A 40 0.75 8.69 -4.55
CA ILE A 40 -0.07 7.57 -5.02
C ILE A 40 -1.47 7.65 -4.42
N PHE A 41 -2.47 7.37 -5.23
CA PHE A 41 -3.85 7.23 -4.80
C PHE A 41 -4.18 5.75 -4.61
N THR A 42 -4.69 5.40 -3.41
CA THR A 42 -5.17 4.06 -3.10
C THR A 42 -6.70 4.10 -3.05
N PRO A 43 -7.40 3.52 -4.04
CA PRO A 43 -8.85 3.47 -4.01
C PRO A 43 -9.35 2.44 -3.00
N ASN A 44 -10.63 2.54 -2.64
CA ASN A 44 -11.27 1.50 -1.85
C ASN A 44 -11.31 0.18 -2.63
N LEU A 45 -11.40 -0.92 -1.93
CA LEU A 45 -11.50 -2.28 -2.48
C LEU A 45 -10.26 -2.77 -3.24
N GLU A 46 -9.19 -2.00 -3.25
CA GLU A 46 -7.91 -2.46 -3.80
C GLU A 46 -7.08 -3.11 -2.69
N ILE A 47 -6.68 -4.36 -2.89
CA ILE A 47 -5.75 -5.03 -1.99
C ILE A 47 -4.39 -4.42 -2.21
N HIS A 48 -3.75 -3.95 -1.15
CA HIS A 48 -2.46 -3.29 -1.26
C HIS A 48 -1.54 -3.62 -0.10
N ALA A 49 -0.26 -3.49 -0.36
CA ALA A 49 0.79 -3.61 0.64
C ALA A 49 1.93 -2.67 0.27
N THR A 50 2.53 -2.08 1.28
CA THR A 50 3.65 -1.17 1.09
C THR A 50 4.91 -1.74 1.73
N TYR A 51 6.03 -1.55 1.06
CA TYR A 51 7.35 -1.86 1.60
C TYR A 51 8.21 -0.61 1.51
N PHE A 52 8.94 -0.32 2.58
CA PHE A 52 9.81 0.85 2.66
C PHE A 52 11.26 0.38 2.57
N PRO A 53 11.90 0.47 1.38
CA PRO A 53 13.28 0.00 1.21
C PRO A 53 14.30 0.86 1.94
N VAL A 54 13.92 2.09 2.26
CA VAL A 54 14.74 3.06 3.01
C VAL A 54 13.85 3.76 4.03
N LYS A 55 14.46 4.49 4.95
CA LYS A 55 13.70 5.32 5.88
C LYS A 55 12.85 6.32 5.08
N THR A 56 11.55 6.34 5.34
CA THR A 56 10.60 7.09 4.54
C THR A 56 9.70 7.95 5.41
N SER A 57 9.52 9.20 5.00
CA SER A 57 8.57 10.12 5.58
C SER A 57 7.50 10.43 4.56
N LEU A 58 6.22 10.33 4.96
CA LEU A 58 5.12 10.56 4.04
C LEU A 58 3.95 11.26 4.73
N ILE A 59 3.11 11.89 3.90
CA ILE A 59 1.84 12.46 4.33
C ILE A 59 0.74 11.59 3.77
N VAL A 60 -0.20 11.19 4.64
CA VAL A 60 -1.37 10.40 4.24
C VAL A 60 -2.62 11.24 4.43
N SER A 61 -3.44 11.35 3.38
CA SER A 61 -4.74 12.00 3.43
C SER A 61 -5.82 10.97 3.09
N SER A 62 -6.81 10.83 3.97
CA SER A 62 -7.86 9.82 3.85
C SER A 62 -9.21 10.47 3.64
N GLY A 63 -10.15 9.71 3.02
CA GLY A 63 -11.51 10.16 2.80
C GLY A 63 -12.42 10.04 4.02
N PHE A 64 -11.99 9.29 5.04
CA PHE A 64 -12.76 9.04 6.26
C PHE A 64 -11.90 9.27 7.49
N PRO A 65 -12.53 9.49 8.68
CA PRO A 65 -11.77 9.64 9.92
C PRO A 65 -10.88 8.42 10.17
N ARG A 66 -9.67 8.67 10.67
CA ARG A 66 -8.69 7.62 10.95
C ARG A 66 -8.64 7.25 12.42
N ASP A 67 -9.73 7.44 13.15
CA ASP A 67 -9.84 6.88 14.49
C ASP A 67 -9.83 5.36 14.42
N GLN A 68 -9.38 4.72 15.48
CA GLN A 68 -9.15 3.28 15.46
C GLN A 68 -10.41 2.48 15.14
N GLU A 69 -11.56 2.87 15.69
CA GLU A 69 -12.81 2.15 15.46
C GLU A 69 -13.24 2.21 14.00
N THR A 70 -13.26 3.40 13.38
CA THR A 70 -13.62 3.58 11.97
C THR A 70 -12.64 2.84 11.07
N TYR A 71 -11.36 2.95 11.35
CA TYR A 71 -10.31 2.28 10.58
C TYR A 71 -10.45 0.77 10.63
N GLU A 72 -10.61 0.18 11.82
CA GLU A 72 -10.74 -1.27 11.97
C GLU A 72 -12.02 -1.82 11.34
N ASN A 73 -13.12 -1.10 11.44
CA ASN A 73 -14.38 -1.51 10.83
C ASN A 73 -14.33 -1.50 9.30
N ASP A 74 -13.49 -0.66 8.71
CA ASP A 74 -13.35 -0.52 7.26
C ASP A 74 -12.24 -1.39 6.67
N THR A 75 -11.31 -1.86 7.48
CA THR A 75 -10.12 -2.58 7.02
C THR A 75 -10.37 -4.08 7.01
N VAL A 76 -10.08 -4.71 5.86
CA VAL A 76 -10.11 -6.16 5.71
C VAL A 76 -8.69 -6.65 5.46
N ARG A 77 -8.18 -7.49 6.36
CA ARG A 77 -6.84 -8.06 6.25
C ARG A 77 -6.88 -9.35 5.44
N VAL A 78 -5.99 -9.46 4.48
CA VAL A 78 -5.88 -10.64 3.60
C VAL A 78 -4.43 -11.07 3.50
N ASP A 79 -4.22 -12.36 3.24
CA ASP A 79 -2.87 -12.87 2.97
C ASP A 79 -2.41 -12.36 1.61
N PHE A 80 -1.40 -11.54 1.61
CA PHE A 80 -0.86 -10.95 0.40
C PHE A 80 0.66 -10.81 0.52
N LEU A 81 1.15 -9.74 1.13
CA LEU A 81 2.56 -9.46 1.31
C LEU A 81 2.87 -9.42 2.80
N ASN A 82 3.90 -10.14 3.25
CA ASN A 82 4.30 -10.17 4.65
C ASN A 82 5.81 -10.38 4.77
N ASN A 83 6.32 -10.41 6.00
CA ASN A 83 7.76 -10.59 6.24
C ASN A 83 8.30 -11.93 5.72
N ALA A 84 7.45 -12.94 5.56
CA ALA A 84 7.88 -14.24 5.08
C ALA A 84 8.06 -14.29 3.56
N ASN A 85 7.29 -13.48 2.81
CA ASN A 85 7.31 -13.53 1.34
C ASN A 85 7.83 -12.25 0.67
N ILE A 86 8.17 -11.21 1.44
CA ILE A 86 8.59 -9.93 0.86
C ILE A 86 9.84 -10.07 -0.02
N GLU A 87 10.81 -10.86 0.37
CA GLU A 87 12.04 -11.03 -0.40
C GLU A 87 11.75 -11.66 -1.76
N GLU A 88 10.84 -12.64 -1.80
CA GLU A 88 10.42 -13.28 -3.03
C GLU A 88 9.76 -12.26 -3.99
N PHE A 89 8.89 -11.40 -3.47
CA PHE A 89 8.27 -10.35 -4.27
C PHE A 89 9.29 -9.34 -4.78
N LEU A 90 10.21 -8.90 -3.94
CA LEU A 90 11.26 -7.97 -4.34
C LEU A 90 12.11 -8.55 -5.46
N LYS A 91 12.47 -9.83 -5.36
CA LYS A 91 13.25 -10.53 -6.37
C LYS A 91 12.46 -10.66 -7.68
N LYS A 92 11.18 -11.02 -7.60
CA LYS A 92 10.31 -11.20 -8.76
C LYS A 92 10.20 -9.93 -9.60
N TYR A 93 10.16 -8.78 -8.97
CA TYR A 93 10.04 -7.49 -9.65
C TYR A 93 11.38 -6.78 -9.84
N GLU A 94 12.49 -7.48 -9.58
CA GLU A 94 13.85 -6.95 -9.73
C GLU A 94 14.09 -5.65 -8.96
N ILE A 95 13.51 -5.55 -7.78
CA ILE A 95 13.67 -4.39 -6.91
C ILE A 95 14.99 -4.51 -6.15
N LYS A 96 15.80 -3.48 -6.23
CA LYS A 96 17.13 -3.44 -5.60
C LYS A 96 17.16 -2.61 -4.33
#